data_57b2a02a1b1e69e70cb277c5eec53c6b
#
_entry.id   57b2a02a1b1e69e70cb277c5eec53c6b
#
_cell.length_a   1.000
_cell.length_b   1.000
_cell.length_c   1.000
_cell.angle_alpha   90.00
_cell.angle_beta   90.00
_cell.angle_gamma   90.00
#
_symmetry.space_group_name_H-M   'P 1'
#
loop_
_entity.id
_entity.type
_entity.pdbx_description
1 polymer ?
#
loop_
_entity_poly.entity_id
_entity_poly.type
_entity_poly.pdbx_seq_one_letter_code
_entity_poly.pdbx_strand_id
1 'polypeptide(L)'
;MIRLVQRIARPFALQTFLLLALFLSISSAQAQPLDLTAYRGRIVYLDFWASWCAPCRLSFPWMNQLQQLYGSQGLVVIAVNVDRDRAKADDFLRETPAGFKVVYDPSGQIAGKYDIKAMPTSLLIGRDGKIHFVHSGFLPEKRDEYLAHIAELLRSAQ
;
A
#
# COMPACT_ATOMS: atom_id res chain seq x y z
N MET A 1 -61.86 39.91 -18.10
CA MET A 1 -60.86 40.05 -17.03
C MET A 1 -60.58 38.66 -16.37
N ILE A 2 -59.91 37.77 -16.98
CA ILE A 2 -59.39 36.53 -16.32
C ILE A 2 -58.25 36.02 -17.19
N ARG A 3 -57.02 36.48 -16.97
CA ARG A 3 -55.78 35.89 -17.52
C ARG A 3 -54.58 36.43 -16.73
N LEU A 4 -54.34 35.98 -15.53
CA LEU A 4 -53.06 36.26 -14.85
C LEU A 4 -52.81 35.39 -13.59
N VAL A 5 -52.93 34.09 -13.66
CA VAL A 5 -52.48 33.22 -12.55
C VAL A 5 -51.94 31.88 -13.10
N GLN A 6 -50.98 31.90 -14.02
CA GLN A 6 -50.32 30.66 -14.41
C GLN A 6 -48.83 30.88 -14.77
N ARG A 7 -48.03 31.41 -13.87
CA ARG A 7 -46.59 31.52 -14.14
C ARG A 7 -45.72 31.60 -12.90
N ILE A 8 -45.91 30.81 -11.85
CA ILE A 8 -44.88 30.72 -10.78
C ILE A 8 -44.89 29.32 -10.14
N ALA A 9 -44.70 28.24 -10.86
CA ALA A 9 -44.56 26.91 -10.22
C ALA A 9 -43.66 25.95 -10.98
N ARG A 10 -42.51 26.40 -11.50
CA ARG A 10 -41.61 25.47 -12.25
C ARG A 10 -40.10 25.54 -12.03
N PRO A 11 -39.50 26.24 -11.08
CA PRO A 11 -38.06 26.06 -10.89
C PRO A 11 -37.67 25.20 -9.68
N PHE A 12 -38.58 24.99 -8.69
CA PHE A 12 -38.16 24.28 -7.46
C PHE A 12 -37.94 22.79 -7.62
N ALA A 13 -38.65 22.09 -8.48
CA ALA A 13 -38.52 20.64 -8.66
C ALA A 13 -37.22 20.24 -9.38
N LEU A 14 -36.74 21.08 -10.31
CA LEU A 14 -35.51 20.79 -11.05
C LEU A 14 -34.24 21.00 -10.19
N GLN A 15 -34.29 21.95 -9.28
CA GLN A 15 -33.18 22.33 -8.42
C GLN A 15 -32.95 21.31 -7.28
N THR A 16 -34.02 20.70 -6.77
CA THR A 16 -33.95 19.61 -5.79
C THR A 16 -33.39 18.30 -6.40
N PHE A 17 -33.68 18.01 -7.67
CA PHE A 17 -33.13 16.84 -8.36
C PHE A 17 -31.62 16.98 -8.64
N LEU A 18 -31.17 18.22 -8.94
CA LEU A 18 -29.73 18.46 -9.21
C LEU A 18 -28.87 18.35 -7.93
N LEU A 19 -29.42 18.77 -6.79
CA LEU A 19 -28.73 18.66 -5.50
C LEU A 19 -28.68 17.21 -4.98
N LEU A 20 -29.71 16.39 -5.26
CA LEU A 20 -29.76 14.99 -4.87
C LEU A 20 -28.78 14.13 -5.70
N ALA A 21 -28.54 14.49 -6.97
CA ALA A 21 -27.58 13.79 -7.83
C ALA A 21 -26.11 14.03 -7.42
N LEU A 22 -25.80 15.15 -6.75
CA LEU A 22 -24.45 15.49 -6.32
C LEU A 22 -23.99 14.71 -5.07
N PHE A 23 -24.95 14.15 -4.30
CA PHE A 23 -24.63 13.36 -3.09
C PHE A 23 -24.34 11.87 -3.33
N LEU A 24 -24.54 11.35 -4.55
CA LEU A 24 -24.36 9.93 -4.85
C LEU A 24 -22.96 9.56 -5.35
N SER A 25 -22.02 10.51 -5.41
CA SER A 25 -20.65 10.22 -5.83
C SER A 25 -19.68 10.06 -4.64
N ILE A 26 -20.10 9.32 -3.59
CA ILE A 26 -19.14 8.84 -2.61
C ILE A 26 -18.44 7.62 -3.23
N SER A 27 -17.38 7.90 -3.97
CA SER A 27 -16.49 6.87 -4.47
C SER A 27 -15.81 6.24 -3.24
N SER A 28 -16.32 5.09 -2.80
CA SER A 28 -15.64 4.27 -1.80
C SER A 28 -14.29 3.90 -2.38
N ALA A 29 -13.23 4.49 -1.88
CA ALA A 29 -11.86 4.06 -2.15
C ALA A 29 -11.69 2.66 -1.55
N GLN A 30 -12.10 1.64 -2.31
CA GLN A 30 -11.87 0.25 -1.93
C GLN A 30 -10.38 -0.01 -2.03
N ALA A 31 -9.81 -0.56 -0.94
CA ALA A 31 -8.46 -1.09 -0.96
C ALA A 31 -8.35 -2.09 -2.11
N GLN A 32 -7.45 -1.81 -3.07
CA GLN A 32 -7.23 -2.72 -4.18
C GLN A 32 -6.54 -3.97 -3.63
N PRO A 33 -7.05 -5.18 -3.93
CA PRO A 33 -6.40 -6.40 -3.48
C PRO A 33 -4.97 -6.42 -4.01
N LEU A 34 -4.00 -6.70 -3.13
CA LEU A 34 -2.61 -6.88 -3.55
C LEU A 34 -2.52 -8.18 -4.37
N ASP A 35 -2.41 -8.01 -5.67
CA ASP A 35 -2.17 -9.12 -6.60
C ASP A 35 -0.67 -9.26 -6.86
N LEU A 36 -0.07 -10.33 -6.34
CA LEU A 36 1.33 -10.66 -6.55
C LEU A 36 1.56 -11.52 -7.81
N THR A 37 0.52 -11.91 -8.53
CA THR A 37 0.67 -12.72 -9.78
C THR A 37 1.43 -11.96 -10.86
N ALA A 38 1.30 -10.62 -10.89
CA ALA A 38 2.07 -9.74 -11.77
C ALA A 38 3.59 -9.75 -11.51
N TYR A 39 4.02 -10.28 -10.37
CA TYR A 39 5.43 -10.37 -9.96
C TYR A 39 5.98 -11.80 -10.03
N ARG A 40 5.25 -12.75 -10.64
CA ARG A 40 5.78 -14.11 -10.86
C ARG A 40 7.10 -14.07 -11.61
N GLY A 41 8.05 -14.91 -11.20
CA GLY A 41 9.42 -14.89 -11.74
C GLY A 41 10.30 -13.79 -11.18
N ARG A 42 9.79 -12.95 -10.29
CA ARG A 42 10.55 -11.94 -9.54
C ARG A 42 10.59 -12.29 -8.06
N ILE A 43 11.58 -11.76 -7.35
CA ILE A 43 11.65 -11.82 -5.89
C ILE A 43 10.91 -10.61 -5.36
N VAL A 44 9.99 -10.82 -4.40
CA VAL A 44 9.25 -9.72 -3.78
C VAL A 44 9.67 -9.59 -2.32
N TYR A 45 10.16 -8.41 -1.95
CA TYR A 45 10.32 -7.98 -0.56
C TYR A 45 9.04 -7.23 -0.18
N LEU A 46 8.11 -7.93 0.51
CA LEU A 46 6.82 -7.41 0.92
C LEU A 46 6.90 -6.98 2.38
N ASP A 47 6.89 -5.68 2.63
CA ASP A 47 6.99 -5.09 3.95
C ASP A 47 5.63 -4.55 4.43
N PHE A 48 5.30 -4.76 5.70
CA PHE A 48 4.11 -4.21 6.34
C PHE A 48 4.52 -3.15 7.35
N TRP A 49 3.94 -1.96 7.25
CA TRP A 49 4.33 -0.79 8.02
C TRP A 49 3.16 0.11 8.41
N ALA A 50 3.42 1.01 9.36
CA ALA A 50 2.49 2.06 9.76
C ALA A 50 3.24 3.35 10.13
N SER A 51 2.55 4.47 10.09
CA SER A 51 3.13 5.80 10.41
C SER A 51 3.63 5.91 11.86
N TRP A 52 2.99 5.21 12.78
CA TRP A 52 3.34 5.16 14.21
C TRP A 52 4.49 4.18 14.53
N CYS A 53 4.97 3.44 13.55
CA CYS A 53 6.01 2.43 13.71
C CYS A 53 7.41 3.07 13.64
N ALA A 54 8.07 3.25 14.77
CA ALA A 54 9.40 3.85 14.82
C ALA A 54 10.48 3.04 14.07
N PRO A 55 10.57 1.68 14.16
CA PRO A 55 11.52 0.91 13.36
C PRO A 55 11.28 1.00 11.85
N CYS A 56 10.04 1.28 11.41
CA CYS A 56 9.73 1.45 10.00
C CYS A 56 10.44 2.67 9.39
N ARG A 57 10.68 3.73 10.19
CA ARG A 57 11.49 4.89 9.75
C ARG A 57 12.94 4.51 9.44
N LEU A 58 13.46 3.48 10.09
CA LEU A 58 14.81 2.98 9.86
C LEU A 58 14.87 2.03 8.67
N SER A 59 13.81 1.23 8.43
CA SER A 59 13.77 0.27 7.32
C SER A 59 13.59 0.94 5.96
N PHE A 60 12.87 2.05 5.84
CA PHE A 60 12.57 2.71 4.57
C PHE A 60 13.80 3.14 3.76
N PRO A 61 14.79 3.86 4.34
CA PRO A 61 16.02 4.19 3.61
C PRO A 61 16.78 2.94 3.14
N TRP A 62 16.78 1.88 3.93
CA TRP A 62 17.40 0.62 3.56
C TRP A 62 16.63 -0.09 2.44
N MET A 63 15.29 -0.12 2.48
CA MET A 63 14.46 -0.65 1.40
C MET A 63 14.62 0.13 0.09
N ASN A 64 14.82 1.45 0.15
CA ASN A 64 15.18 2.26 -1.03
C ASN A 64 16.48 1.78 -1.65
N GLN A 65 17.52 1.52 -0.83
CA GLN A 65 18.78 0.96 -1.29
C GLN A 65 18.59 -0.42 -1.92
N LEU A 66 17.79 -1.30 -1.31
CA LEU A 66 17.48 -2.62 -1.88
C LEU A 66 16.86 -2.51 -3.27
N GLN A 67 15.83 -1.67 -3.42
CA GLN A 67 15.16 -1.46 -4.71
C GLN A 67 16.14 -0.92 -5.77
N GLN A 68 17.00 0.01 -5.38
CA GLN A 68 18.00 0.60 -6.27
C GLN A 68 19.06 -0.39 -6.71
N LEU A 69 19.62 -1.18 -5.77
CA LEU A 69 20.74 -2.08 -6.03
C LEU A 69 20.31 -3.39 -6.72
N TYR A 70 19.15 -3.92 -6.37
CA TYR A 70 18.72 -5.25 -6.79
C TYR A 70 17.50 -5.25 -7.71
N GLY A 71 16.90 -4.08 -7.99
CA GLY A 71 15.72 -3.99 -8.85
C GLY A 71 15.96 -4.51 -10.27
N SER A 72 17.12 -4.23 -10.87
CA SER A 72 17.52 -4.74 -12.18
C SER A 72 17.85 -6.25 -12.17
N GLN A 73 18.13 -6.81 -11.00
CA GLN A 73 18.39 -8.24 -10.79
C GLN A 73 17.10 -9.05 -10.51
N GLY A 74 15.95 -8.38 -10.49
CA GLY A 74 14.65 -9.03 -10.33
C GLY A 74 14.02 -8.88 -8.94
N LEU A 75 14.59 -8.09 -8.01
CA LEU A 75 13.95 -7.73 -6.75
C LEU A 75 12.87 -6.66 -6.98
N VAL A 76 11.75 -6.80 -6.31
CA VAL A 76 10.70 -5.77 -6.20
C VAL A 76 10.41 -5.53 -4.73
N VAL A 77 10.52 -4.30 -4.29
CA VAL A 77 10.09 -3.88 -2.95
C VAL A 77 8.66 -3.35 -3.02
N ILE A 78 7.79 -3.87 -2.15
CA ILE A 78 6.40 -3.42 -2.00
C ILE A 78 6.17 -3.21 -0.50
N ALA A 79 5.69 -2.03 -0.13
CA ALA A 79 5.36 -1.72 1.25
C ALA A 79 3.84 -1.54 1.42
N VAL A 80 3.24 -2.32 2.33
CA VAL A 80 1.81 -2.27 2.64
C VAL A 80 1.62 -1.46 3.91
N ASN A 81 0.94 -0.34 3.77
CA ASN A 81 0.59 0.53 4.89
C ASN A 81 -0.72 0.07 5.55
N VAL A 82 -0.74 -0.04 6.88
CA VAL A 82 -1.91 -0.47 7.64
C VAL A 82 -2.55 0.65 8.48
N ASP A 83 -2.19 1.91 8.26
CA ASP A 83 -2.87 3.02 8.90
C ASP A 83 -4.33 3.08 8.43
N ARG A 84 -5.26 3.26 9.36
CA ARG A 84 -6.68 3.50 9.04
C ARG A 84 -6.89 4.87 8.40
N ASP A 85 -6.07 5.84 8.80
CA ASP A 85 -6.08 7.20 8.28
C ASP A 85 -4.96 7.38 7.26
N ARG A 86 -5.33 7.51 6.00
CA ARG A 86 -4.42 7.71 4.87
C ARG A 86 -3.51 8.94 5.05
N ALA A 87 -4.02 10.01 5.65
CA ALA A 87 -3.26 11.24 5.84
C ALA A 87 -2.01 11.00 6.69
N LYS A 88 -2.08 10.13 7.71
CA LYS A 88 -0.92 9.78 8.54
C LYS A 88 0.18 9.05 7.75
N ALA A 89 -0.21 8.16 6.85
CA ALA A 89 0.74 7.50 5.96
C ALA A 89 1.38 8.50 4.98
N ASP A 90 0.58 9.42 4.43
CA ASP A 90 1.07 10.44 3.50
C ASP A 90 2.02 11.43 4.22
N ASP A 91 1.77 11.76 5.50
CA ASP A 91 2.67 12.57 6.34
C ASP A 91 4.02 11.85 6.55
N PHE A 92 3.97 10.58 6.90
CA PHE A 92 5.18 9.75 7.03
C PHE A 92 5.99 9.73 5.72
N LEU A 93 5.33 9.53 4.57
CA LEU A 93 6.00 9.46 3.27
C LEU A 93 6.59 10.80 2.80
N ARG A 94 6.08 11.95 3.28
CA ARG A 94 6.72 13.24 3.05
C ARG A 94 8.06 13.37 3.78
N GLU A 95 8.15 12.83 5.00
CA GLU A 95 9.38 12.84 5.81
C GLU A 95 10.35 11.72 5.42
N THR A 96 9.82 10.58 5.01
CA THR A 96 10.57 9.35 4.70
C THR A 96 10.10 8.81 3.34
N PRO A 97 10.57 9.38 2.21
CA PRO A 97 10.10 9.03 0.89
C PRO A 97 10.39 7.57 0.52
N ALA A 98 9.43 6.93 -0.17
CA ALA A 98 9.55 5.60 -0.72
C ALA A 98 9.92 5.65 -2.21
N GLY A 99 11.05 5.08 -2.59
CA GLY A 99 11.47 4.84 -3.99
C GLY A 99 10.98 3.50 -4.54
N PHE A 100 9.95 2.93 -3.92
CA PHE A 100 9.34 1.63 -4.23
C PHE A 100 7.81 1.73 -4.16
N LYS A 101 7.12 0.65 -4.53
CA LYS A 101 5.66 0.62 -4.53
C LYS A 101 5.09 0.65 -3.12
N VAL A 102 4.15 1.56 -2.88
CA VAL A 102 3.34 1.60 -1.65
C VAL A 102 1.90 1.20 -1.97
N VAL A 103 1.34 0.33 -1.13
CA VAL A 103 -0.05 -0.13 -1.17
C VAL A 103 -0.70 0.22 0.16
N TYR A 104 -1.98 0.58 0.14
CA TYR A 104 -2.71 0.96 1.36
C TYR A 104 -3.74 -0.11 1.72
N ASP A 105 -3.71 -0.52 2.97
CA ASP A 105 -4.58 -1.55 3.56
C ASP A 105 -5.26 -1.04 4.84
N PRO A 106 -6.10 0.01 4.75
CA PRO A 106 -6.73 0.62 5.92
C PRO A 106 -7.69 -0.33 6.65
N SER A 107 -8.17 -1.36 5.96
CA SER A 107 -9.02 -2.40 6.53
C SER A 107 -8.24 -3.54 7.19
N GLY A 108 -6.94 -3.65 6.94
CA GLY A 108 -6.10 -4.74 7.43
C GLY A 108 -6.35 -6.09 6.72
N GLN A 109 -7.05 -6.10 5.59
CA GLN A 109 -7.37 -7.35 4.87
C GLN A 109 -6.13 -8.01 4.28
N ILE A 110 -5.20 -7.21 3.74
CA ILE A 110 -3.93 -7.73 3.20
C ILE A 110 -3.08 -8.25 4.34
N ALA A 111 -2.90 -7.46 5.41
CA ALA A 111 -2.14 -7.88 6.58
C ALA A 111 -2.73 -9.15 7.22
N GLY A 112 -4.06 -9.24 7.31
CA GLY A 112 -4.77 -10.43 7.80
C GLY A 112 -4.53 -11.68 6.96
N LYS A 113 -4.50 -11.55 5.62
CA LYS A 113 -4.21 -12.65 4.69
C LYS A 113 -2.82 -13.26 4.92
N TYR A 114 -1.84 -12.44 5.31
CA TYR A 114 -0.47 -12.87 5.59
C TYR A 114 -0.21 -13.11 7.08
N ASP A 115 -1.24 -13.09 7.92
CA ASP A 115 -1.17 -13.31 9.38
C ASP A 115 -0.17 -12.36 10.08
N ILE A 116 -0.09 -11.10 9.65
CA ILE A 116 0.83 -10.11 10.18
C ILE A 116 0.38 -9.66 11.58
N LYS A 117 1.27 -9.81 12.58
CA LYS A 117 0.98 -9.53 13.99
C LYS A 117 1.63 -8.26 14.51
N ALA A 118 2.70 -7.79 13.88
CA ALA A 118 3.50 -6.65 14.35
C ALA A 118 4.10 -5.88 13.16
N MET A 119 4.52 -4.62 13.41
CA MET A 119 5.16 -3.76 12.42
C MET A 119 6.57 -3.37 12.88
N PRO A 120 7.55 -3.32 11.95
CA PRO A 120 7.45 -3.85 10.61
C PRO A 120 7.50 -5.38 10.60
N THR A 121 6.88 -6.00 9.61
CA THR A 121 7.12 -7.39 9.26
C THR A 121 7.35 -7.47 7.77
N SER A 122 8.45 -8.08 7.37
CA SER A 122 8.79 -8.25 5.96
C SER A 122 8.75 -9.72 5.57
N LEU A 123 8.14 -10.01 4.43
CA LEU A 123 8.09 -11.33 3.82
C LEU A 123 8.97 -11.32 2.58
N LEU A 124 9.91 -12.25 2.48
CA LEU A 124 10.71 -12.45 1.30
C LEU A 124 10.12 -13.59 0.47
N ILE A 125 9.54 -13.23 -0.67
CA ILE A 125 8.78 -14.12 -1.55
C ILE A 125 9.66 -14.43 -2.77
N GLY A 126 9.87 -15.71 -3.03
CA GLY A 126 10.68 -16.20 -4.14
C GLY A 126 9.97 -16.08 -5.50
N ARG A 127 10.69 -16.41 -6.57
CA ARG A 127 10.18 -16.41 -7.96
C ARG A 127 9.04 -17.42 -8.17
N ASP A 128 8.98 -18.45 -7.33
CA ASP A 128 7.91 -19.45 -7.26
C ASP A 128 6.63 -18.92 -6.60
N GLY A 129 6.66 -17.68 -6.07
CA GLY A 129 5.56 -17.04 -5.37
C GLY A 129 5.34 -17.52 -3.94
N LYS A 130 6.28 -18.31 -3.39
CA LYS A 130 6.21 -18.79 -1.99
C LYS A 130 7.01 -17.87 -1.07
N ILE A 131 6.58 -17.78 0.19
CA ILE A 131 7.31 -17.11 1.24
C ILE A 131 8.46 -18.01 1.67
N HIS A 132 9.69 -17.53 1.55
CA HIS A 132 10.90 -18.24 1.95
C HIS A 132 11.42 -17.75 3.30
N PHE A 133 11.33 -16.44 3.57
CA PHE A 133 11.79 -15.85 4.83
C PHE A 133 10.74 -14.85 5.37
N VAL A 134 10.69 -14.75 6.70
CA VAL A 134 9.88 -13.80 7.44
C VAL A 134 10.78 -13.06 8.43
N HIS A 135 10.81 -11.76 8.36
CA HIS A 135 11.54 -10.90 9.29
C HIS A 135 10.53 -10.10 10.11
N SER A 136 10.44 -10.38 11.41
CA SER A 136 9.60 -9.64 12.36
C SER A 136 10.44 -8.58 13.06
N GLY A 137 10.07 -7.31 12.88
CA GLY A 137 10.87 -6.16 13.28
C GLY A 137 11.97 -5.82 12.26
N PHE A 138 12.59 -4.64 12.46
CA PHE A 138 13.76 -4.23 11.70
C PHE A 138 14.87 -3.83 12.67
N LEU A 139 15.98 -4.51 12.59
CA LEU A 139 17.18 -4.28 13.40
C LEU A 139 18.33 -3.92 12.46
N PRO A 140 18.88 -2.68 12.52
CA PRO A 140 19.96 -2.24 11.63
C PRO A 140 21.19 -3.16 11.67
N GLU A 141 21.50 -3.77 12.81
CA GLU A 141 22.60 -4.72 12.99
C GLU A 141 22.37 -6.08 12.29
N LYS A 142 21.12 -6.39 11.91
CA LYS A 142 20.78 -7.62 11.17
C LYS A 142 20.70 -7.42 9.65
N ARG A 143 21.09 -6.26 9.12
CA ARG A 143 21.02 -6.00 7.68
C ARG A 143 21.79 -7.00 6.84
N ASP A 144 22.93 -7.48 7.32
CA ASP A 144 23.73 -8.49 6.60
C ASP A 144 23.01 -9.84 6.52
N GLU A 145 22.26 -10.24 7.57
CA GLU A 145 21.39 -11.42 7.57
C GLU A 145 20.27 -11.27 6.53
N TYR A 146 19.59 -10.11 6.52
CA TYR A 146 18.53 -9.84 5.53
C TYR A 146 19.06 -9.82 4.09
N LEU A 147 20.27 -9.27 3.87
CA LEU A 147 20.93 -9.28 2.57
C LEU A 147 21.33 -10.69 2.13
N ALA A 148 21.78 -11.55 3.06
CA ALA A 148 22.12 -12.94 2.78
C ALA A 148 20.90 -13.71 2.25
N HIS A 149 19.72 -13.55 2.85
CA HIS A 149 18.46 -14.15 2.41
C HIS A 149 18.05 -13.66 1.00
N ILE A 150 18.19 -12.36 0.73
CA ILE A 150 17.91 -11.79 -0.61
C ILE A 150 18.88 -12.39 -1.63
N ALA A 151 20.19 -12.43 -1.31
CA ALA A 151 21.20 -12.97 -2.19
C ALA A 151 21.01 -14.48 -2.46
N GLU A 152 20.52 -15.23 -1.49
CA GLU A 152 20.16 -16.64 -1.65
C GLU A 152 19.08 -16.79 -2.73
N LEU A 153 17.99 -16.03 -2.64
CA LEU A 153 16.91 -16.09 -3.63
C LEU A 153 17.33 -15.54 -5.01
N LEU A 154 18.22 -14.56 -5.06
CA LEU A 154 18.75 -14.05 -6.33
C LEU A 154 19.59 -15.12 -7.06
N ARG A 155 20.32 -15.97 -6.32
CA ARG A 155 21.12 -17.06 -6.87
C ARG A 155 20.30 -18.29 -7.24
N SER A 156 19.26 -18.64 -6.48
CA SER A 156 18.44 -19.84 -6.69
C SER A 156 17.61 -19.85 -7.98
N ALA A 157 17.73 -18.82 -8.79
CA ALA A 157 16.94 -18.61 -9.99
C ALA A 157 17.72 -18.82 -11.30
N GLN A 158 18.88 -19.36 -11.22
CA GLN A 158 19.65 -19.87 -12.35
C GLN A 158 19.48 -21.40 -12.39
#